data_64e238c2cfe19a0514bd30ad45169792
#
_entry.id   64e238c2cfe19a0514bd30ad45169792
#
_cell.length_a   1.000
_cell.length_b   1.000
_cell.length_c   1.000
_cell.angle_alpha   90.00
_cell.angle_beta   90.00
_cell.angle_gamma   90.00
#
_symmetry.space_group_name_H-M   'P 1'
#
loop_
_entity.id
_entity.type
_entity.pdbx_description
1 polymer ?
#
loop_
_entity_poly.entity_id
_entity_poly.type
_entity_poly.pdbx_seq_one_letter_code
_entity_poly.pdbx_strand_id
1 'polypeptide(L)'
;MRRSLNVFVLVVAFCSTTAFAQDGYFANWFERSDRSKADQPHWVTPVATVTPRLEQEVRYDQQWQHNAEGVTTDNYDGGKGLELIPFHNVEVIFNVPPYIDHNNPKVKNGFGDTSFLVKYRLLSGNEEHGNYILTAFLGWSVPTGSYTNGAKHAVITPTIAYGKGFGKFDAQGTFGVGMPIADTTKIGRTYTWNNAFQYHVIRKLWPEVEINSTFYQDGPHDGMKQTFITPGLLLGRFQLSRRVGMTFGGGFQIAATHYHGTNHNGIFTIRFPF
;
A
#
# COMPACT_ATOMS: atom_id res chain seq x y z
N MET A 1 -24.51 12.92 31.69
CA MET A 1 -24.76 11.49 31.45
C MET A 1 -23.49 10.86 30.90
N ARG A 2 -22.83 10.09 31.78
CA ARG A 2 -21.59 9.33 31.44
C ARG A 2 -21.99 7.93 30.96
N ARG A 3 -21.71 7.56 29.73
CA ARG A 3 -21.62 6.15 29.26
C ARG A 3 -20.93 6.13 27.92
N SER A 4 -19.73 5.58 27.88
CA SER A 4 -19.13 4.80 26.78
C SER A 4 -17.61 4.95 26.75
N LEU A 5 -16.96 4.25 27.64
CA LEU A 5 -15.49 4.14 27.63
C LEU A 5 -15.11 2.71 28.04
N ASN A 6 -15.58 1.69 27.34
CA ASN A 6 -15.24 0.30 27.70
C ASN A 6 -15.15 -0.68 26.52
N VAL A 7 -14.82 -0.26 25.31
CA VAL A 7 -14.67 -1.22 24.18
C VAL A 7 -13.24 -1.30 23.63
N PHE A 8 -12.32 -0.45 24.05
CA PHE A 8 -11.00 -0.35 23.39
C PHE A 8 -9.84 -1.15 24.06
N VAL A 9 -10.11 -1.90 25.12
CA VAL A 9 -9.03 -2.58 25.90
C VAL A 9 -8.84 -4.07 25.52
N LEU A 10 -9.71 -4.67 24.69
CA LEU A 10 -9.71 -6.13 24.52
C LEU A 10 -8.85 -6.67 23.34
N VAL A 11 -8.26 -5.84 22.50
CA VAL A 11 -7.49 -6.32 21.32
C VAL A 11 -5.98 -6.35 21.58
N VAL A 12 -5.48 -5.60 22.54
CA VAL A 12 -4.02 -5.52 22.82
C VAL A 12 -3.52 -6.63 23.75
N ALA A 13 -4.40 -7.31 24.48
CA ALA A 13 -4.01 -8.29 25.50
C ALA A 13 -3.66 -9.70 24.97
N PHE A 14 -3.87 -10.01 23.69
CA PHE A 14 -3.63 -11.37 23.16
C PHE A 14 -2.24 -11.60 22.54
N CYS A 15 -1.41 -10.56 22.41
CA CYS A 15 -0.05 -10.69 21.84
C CYS A 15 1.09 -10.75 22.85
N SER A 16 0.82 -10.73 24.16
CA SER A 16 1.89 -10.44 25.13
C SER A 16 2.48 -11.62 25.90
N THR A 17 2.11 -12.88 25.63
CA THR A 17 2.58 -13.99 26.50
C THR A 17 3.41 -15.08 25.84
N THR A 18 3.75 -15.01 24.56
CA THR A 18 4.57 -16.05 23.90
C THR A 18 5.84 -15.55 23.19
N ALA A 19 6.12 -14.25 23.19
CA ALA A 19 7.20 -13.68 22.40
C ALA A 19 8.59 -13.70 23.06
N PHE A 20 8.73 -14.04 24.32
CA PHE A 20 10.00 -13.92 25.06
C PHE A 20 10.71 -15.24 25.37
N ALA A 21 10.27 -16.36 24.80
CA ALA A 21 10.87 -17.67 25.10
C ALA A 21 11.64 -18.30 23.92
N GLN A 22 12.20 -17.51 23.01
CA GLN A 22 13.06 -18.06 21.96
C GLN A 22 14.37 -17.27 21.88
N ASP A 23 15.41 -17.85 22.46
CA ASP A 23 16.83 -17.50 22.27
C ASP A 23 17.24 -17.63 20.78
N GLY A 24 16.65 -16.90 19.88
CA GLY A 24 16.88 -17.04 18.43
C GLY A 24 15.94 -16.22 17.55
N TYR A 25 14.94 -15.55 18.12
CA TYR A 25 13.97 -14.82 17.29
C TYR A 25 14.64 -13.80 16.36
N PHE A 26 15.51 -12.95 16.89
CA PHE A 26 16.26 -11.98 16.10
C PHE A 26 17.42 -12.62 15.33
N ALA A 27 18.06 -13.66 15.85
CA ALA A 27 19.11 -14.38 15.14
C ALA A 27 18.61 -15.03 13.85
N ASN A 28 17.38 -15.55 13.87
CA ASN A 28 16.74 -16.21 12.72
C ASN A 28 15.84 -15.27 11.89
N TRP A 29 15.94 -13.95 12.11
CA TRP A 29 15.09 -12.98 11.43
C TRP A 29 15.17 -13.07 9.89
N PHE A 30 16.37 -13.02 9.37
CA PHE A 30 16.60 -13.07 7.93
C PHE A 30 16.26 -14.43 7.31
N GLU A 31 16.56 -15.52 7.99
CA GLU A 31 16.19 -16.86 7.52
C GLU A 31 14.67 -17.02 7.41
N ARG A 32 13.93 -16.49 8.39
CA ARG A 32 12.47 -16.48 8.37
C ARG A 32 11.93 -15.65 7.21
N SER A 33 12.48 -14.45 6.98
CA SER A 33 12.12 -13.59 5.86
C SER A 33 12.42 -14.27 4.52
N ASP A 34 13.58 -14.88 4.37
CA ASP A 34 13.98 -15.58 3.14
C ASP A 34 13.06 -16.77 2.86
N ARG A 35 12.71 -17.57 3.87
CA ARG A 35 11.70 -18.65 3.73
C ARG A 35 10.33 -18.11 3.34
N SER A 36 9.88 -17.03 3.98
CA SER A 36 8.60 -16.39 3.64
C SER A 36 8.56 -15.93 2.18
N LYS A 37 9.66 -15.34 1.68
CA LYS A 37 9.79 -14.91 0.29
C LYS A 37 9.84 -16.07 -0.69
N ALA A 38 10.48 -17.19 -0.33
CA ALA A 38 10.58 -18.39 -1.18
C ALA A 38 9.23 -19.09 -1.43
N ASP A 39 8.28 -18.99 -0.48
CA ASP A 39 6.97 -19.66 -0.53
C ASP A 39 5.90 -18.85 -1.28
N GLN A 40 6.27 -17.79 -1.94
CA GLN A 40 5.36 -16.92 -2.70
C GLN A 40 5.91 -16.62 -4.09
N PRO A 41 5.08 -16.12 -5.02
CA PRO A 41 5.54 -15.68 -6.32
C PRO A 41 6.63 -14.62 -6.26
N HIS A 42 7.55 -14.60 -7.22
CA HIS A 42 8.68 -13.66 -7.27
C HIS A 42 8.45 -12.46 -8.20
N TRP A 43 7.20 -12.09 -8.45
CA TRP A 43 6.85 -10.91 -9.24
C TRP A 43 7.43 -9.62 -8.64
N VAL A 44 7.43 -8.55 -9.39
CA VAL A 44 7.80 -7.23 -8.87
C VAL A 44 6.57 -6.58 -8.25
N THR A 45 6.75 -5.84 -7.16
CA THR A 45 5.68 -5.04 -6.55
C THR A 45 5.27 -3.91 -7.51
N PRO A 46 3.97 -3.72 -7.80
CA PRO A 46 3.48 -2.67 -8.70
C PRO A 46 3.83 -1.24 -8.25
N VAL A 47 3.73 -0.27 -9.17
CA VAL A 47 4.02 1.14 -8.87
C VAL A 47 3.03 1.71 -7.86
N ALA A 48 1.72 1.56 -8.08
CA ALA A 48 0.66 2.13 -7.24
C ALA A 48 -0.09 1.08 -6.41
N THR A 49 -0.47 -0.05 -7.01
CA THR A 49 -1.24 -1.11 -6.34
C THR A 49 -0.40 -1.80 -5.25
N VAL A 50 -1.01 -2.01 -4.08
CA VAL A 50 -0.36 -2.77 -3.00
C VAL A 50 -0.29 -4.24 -3.39
N THR A 51 0.92 -4.80 -3.43
CA THR A 51 1.12 -6.22 -3.75
C THR A 51 0.53 -7.14 -2.67
N PRO A 52 -0.06 -8.29 -3.03
CA PRO A 52 -0.44 -9.33 -2.07
C PRO A 52 0.77 -10.03 -1.44
N ARG A 53 1.96 -9.88 -2.01
CA ARG A 53 3.19 -10.51 -1.53
C ARG A 53 3.67 -9.87 -0.23
N LEU A 54 4.40 -10.64 0.58
CA LEU A 54 5.07 -10.14 1.76
C LEU A 54 6.47 -9.66 1.39
N GLU A 55 6.79 -8.43 1.77
CA GLU A 55 8.07 -7.79 1.46
C GLU A 55 8.82 -7.41 2.75
N GLN A 56 10.13 -7.38 2.65
CA GLN A 56 10.99 -6.81 3.67
C GLN A 56 11.90 -5.83 2.97
N GLU A 57 11.52 -4.56 3.07
CA GLU A 57 12.17 -3.48 2.32
C GLU A 57 11.96 -2.11 2.96
N VAL A 58 12.76 -1.15 2.54
CA VAL A 58 12.47 0.28 2.71
C VAL A 58 12.04 0.82 1.36
N ARG A 59 10.94 1.56 1.35
CA ARG A 59 10.36 2.14 0.15
C ARG A 59 10.19 3.65 0.29
N TYR A 60 10.50 4.37 -0.77
CA TYR A 60 10.17 5.78 -0.96
C TYR A 60 9.34 5.94 -2.22
N ASP A 61 8.27 6.73 -2.14
CA ASP A 61 7.41 7.07 -3.27
C ASP A 61 7.33 8.59 -3.42
N GLN A 62 7.33 9.06 -4.66
CA GLN A 62 7.13 10.45 -5.02
C GLN A 62 5.94 10.56 -5.95
N GLN A 63 5.04 11.52 -5.70
CA GLN A 63 3.91 11.81 -6.58
C GLN A 63 3.85 13.28 -6.93
N TRP A 64 3.68 13.55 -8.22
CA TRP A 64 3.41 14.89 -8.77
C TRP A 64 1.99 14.89 -9.29
N GLN A 65 1.08 15.55 -8.56
CA GLN A 65 -0.34 15.53 -8.85
C GLN A 65 -0.77 16.83 -9.54
N HIS A 66 -1.57 16.69 -10.59
CA HIS A 66 -2.21 17.80 -11.28
C HIS A 66 -3.72 17.73 -11.07
N ASN A 67 -4.30 18.68 -10.32
CA ASN A 67 -5.73 18.73 -10.03
C ASN A 67 -6.52 19.22 -11.24
N ALA A 68 -7.85 19.02 -11.18
CA ALA A 68 -8.77 19.48 -12.22
C ALA A 68 -8.75 21.01 -12.45
N GLU A 69 -8.36 21.78 -11.44
CA GLU A 69 -8.28 23.25 -11.48
C GLU A 69 -6.92 23.79 -11.94
N GLY A 70 -6.00 22.90 -12.38
CA GLY A 70 -4.66 23.29 -12.83
C GLY A 70 -3.66 23.57 -11.71
N VAL A 71 -4.04 23.33 -10.45
CA VAL A 71 -3.12 23.41 -9.31
C VAL A 71 -2.32 22.11 -9.20
N THR A 72 -1.05 22.21 -8.90
CA THR A 72 -0.18 21.04 -8.67
C THR A 72 0.01 20.80 -7.18
N THR A 73 0.20 19.53 -6.83
CA THR A 73 0.55 19.11 -5.47
C THR A 73 1.64 18.07 -5.55
N ASP A 74 2.72 18.26 -4.81
CA ASP A 74 3.84 17.34 -4.74
C ASP A 74 3.81 16.60 -3.40
N ASN A 75 3.68 15.26 -3.46
CA ASN A 75 3.72 14.41 -2.28
C ASN A 75 5.07 13.71 -2.20
N TYR A 76 5.81 14.05 -1.16
CA TYR A 76 7.10 13.44 -0.83
C TYR A 76 6.87 12.30 0.14
N ASP A 77 7.12 11.05 -0.29
CA ASP A 77 6.80 9.82 0.41
C ASP A 77 5.27 9.58 0.54
N GLY A 78 4.84 8.91 1.61
CA GLY A 78 3.43 8.55 1.82
C GLY A 78 3.01 7.24 1.18
N GLY A 79 3.96 6.52 0.56
CA GLY A 79 3.76 5.17 0.09
C GLY A 79 3.76 4.18 1.25
N LYS A 80 4.73 3.26 1.29
CA LYS A 80 4.77 2.21 2.31
C LYS A 80 5.84 2.39 3.39
N GLY A 81 6.95 3.05 3.12
CA GLY A 81 8.02 3.28 4.09
C GLY A 81 8.78 2.00 4.48
N LEU A 82 8.66 1.55 5.74
CA LEU A 82 9.35 0.37 6.26
C LEU A 82 8.42 -0.84 6.30
N GLU A 83 8.78 -1.89 5.57
CA GLU A 83 8.08 -3.17 5.47
C GLU A 83 8.91 -4.27 6.14
N LEU A 84 8.34 -5.00 7.10
CA LEU A 84 9.02 -6.02 7.88
C LEU A 84 8.20 -7.32 7.94
N ILE A 85 8.88 -8.48 7.88
CA ILE A 85 8.28 -9.81 8.03
C ILE A 85 8.61 -10.38 9.42
N PRO A 86 7.83 -10.03 10.47
CA PRO A 86 8.06 -10.53 11.82
C PRO A 86 7.74 -12.02 11.95
N PHE A 87 6.79 -12.54 11.18
CA PHE A 87 6.41 -13.96 11.17
C PHE A 87 6.29 -14.46 9.73
N HIS A 88 6.39 -15.78 9.54
CA HIS A 88 6.40 -16.40 8.22
C HIS A 88 5.27 -15.96 7.27
N ASN A 89 4.06 -15.74 7.81
CA ASN A 89 2.90 -15.32 7.03
C ASN A 89 2.42 -13.90 7.33
N VAL A 90 3.22 -13.11 8.07
CA VAL A 90 2.82 -11.77 8.50
C VAL A 90 3.85 -10.74 8.04
N GLU A 91 3.35 -9.66 7.46
CA GLU A 91 4.12 -8.44 7.21
C GLU A 91 3.48 -7.27 7.95
N VAL A 92 4.31 -6.41 8.50
CA VAL A 92 3.90 -5.14 9.11
C VAL A 92 4.57 -4.00 8.37
N ILE A 93 3.78 -3.02 7.97
CA ILE A 93 4.23 -1.83 7.26
C ILE A 93 4.01 -0.60 8.14
N PHE A 94 5.07 0.17 8.31
CA PHE A 94 5.06 1.50 8.93
C PHE A 94 5.17 2.54 7.81
N ASN A 95 4.05 3.15 7.45
CA ASN A 95 4.04 4.15 6.41
C ASN A 95 4.60 5.47 6.94
N VAL A 96 5.56 6.02 6.22
CA VAL A 96 6.05 7.37 6.49
C VAL A 96 4.96 8.37 6.06
N PRO A 97 4.52 9.30 6.95
CA PRO A 97 3.54 10.30 6.56
C PRO A 97 4.09 11.18 5.42
N PRO A 98 3.32 11.40 4.34
CA PRO A 98 3.79 12.22 3.23
C PRO A 98 3.99 13.67 3.68
N TYR A 99 5.04 14.32 3.20
CA TYR A 99 5.08 15.78 3.19
C TYR A 99 4.40 16.27 1.91
N ILE A 100 3.38 17.13 2.06
CA ILE A 100 2.54 17.60 0.98
C ILE A 100 2.85 19.07 0.71
N ASP A 101 3.32 19.35 -0.50
CA ASP A 101 3.52 20.70 -1.03
C ASP A 101 2.43 21.01 -2.04
N HIS A 102 1.59 22.00 -1.70
CA HIS A 102 0.40 22.30 -2.48
C HIS A 102 0.66 23.22 -3.68
N ASN A 103 1.86 23.76 -3.84
CA ASN A 103 2.17 24.78 -4.87
C ASN A 103 1.11 25.89 -4.97
N ASN A 104 0.45 26.17 -3.85
CA ASN A 104 -0.64 27.13 -3.71
C ASN A 104 -0.46 27.94 -2.42
N PRO A 105 -0.21 29.27 -2.51
CA PRO A 105 0.04 30.10 -1.32
C PRO A 105 -1.15 30.23 -0.36
N LYS A 106 -2.35 29.80 -0.78
CA LYS A 106 -3.56 29.82 0.06
C LYS A 106 -3.71 28.55 0.91
N VAL A 107 -2.97 27.49 0.61
CA VAL A 107 -3.02 26.21 1.33
C VAL A 107 -1.67 25.96 2.00
N LYS A 108 -1.68 25.61 3.28
CA LYS A 108 -0.44 25.37 4.02
C LYS A 108 0.12 23.98 3.68
N ASN A 109 1.39 23.95 3.31
CA ASN A 109 2.17 22.73 3.19
C ASN A 109 2.35 22.05 4.54
N GLY A 110 2.47 20.73 4.58
CA GLY A 110 2.69 20.01 5.82
C GLY A 110 2.57 18.50 5.67
N PHE A 111 2.70 17.81 6.80
CA PHE A 111 2.62 16.35 6.82
C PHE A 111 1.16 15.86 6.74
N GLY A 112 0.95 14.79 6.00
CA GLY A 112 -0.27 14.00 5.99
C GLY A 112 -0.37 13.07 7.21
N ASP A 113 -1.33 12.15 7.17
CA ASP A 113 -1.57 11.21 8.26
C ASP A 113 -0.55 10.08 8.31
N THR A 114 -0.19 9.66 9.53
CA THR A 114 0.53 8.41 9.75
C THR A 114 -0.40 7.23 9.51
N SER A 115 0.09 6.19 8.84
CA SER A 115 -0.68 4.98 8.61
C SER A 115 0.15 3.72 8.80
N PHE A 116 -0.57 2.61 8.96
CA PHE A 116 -0.01 1.29 9.22
C PHE A 116 -0.77 0.27 8.38
N LEU A 117 -0.10 -0.82 8.04
CA LEU A 117 -0.73 -1.95 7.36
C LEU A 117 -0.17 -3.25 7.93
N VAL A 118 -1.05 -4.17 8.29
CA VAL A 118 -0.69 -5.55 8.60
C VAL A 118 -1.24 -6.43 7.49
N LYS A 119 -0.38 -7.27 6.92
CA LYS A 119 -0.75 -8.29 5.95
C LYS A 119 -0.65 -9.68 6.60
N TYR A 120 -1.61 -10.54 6.31
CA TYR A 120 -1.60 -11.94 6.66
C TYR A 120 -1.81 -12.80 5.41
N ARG A 121 -0.77 -13.52 4.99
CA ARG A 121 -0.81 -14.42 3.84
C ARG A 121 -1.64 -15.66 4.18
N LEU A 122 -2.77 -15.80 3.50
CA LEU A 122 -3.70 -16.93 3.67
C LEU A 122 -3.25 -18.14 2.88
N LEU A 123 -2.89 -17.93 1.62
CA LEU A 123 -2.49 -18.98 0.68
C LEU A 123 -1.41 -18.44 -0.25
N SER A 124 -0.43 -19.25 -0.60
CA SER A 124 0.52 -18.95 -1.68
C SER A 124 1.15 -20.19 -2.26
N GLY A 125 1.60 -20.08 -3.50
CA GLY A 125 2.47 -21.01 -4.18
C GLY A 125 3.39 -20.22 -5.11
N ASN A 126 4.68 -20.49 -5.04
CA ASN A 126 5.67 -19.91 -5.95
C ASN A 126 5.48 -20.43 -7.39
N GLU A 127 6.35 -20.10 -8.30
CA GLU A 127 6.27 -20.48 -9.73
C GLU A 127 6.20 -21.98 -9.94
N GLU A 128 6.82 -22.78 -9.06
CA GLU A 128 6.81 -24.26 -9.11
C GLU A 128 5.53 -24.86 -8.52
N HIS A 129 4.86 -24.11 -7.63
CA HIS A 129 3.69 -24.57 -6.87
C HIS A 129 2.41 -23.80 -7.22
N GLY A 130 2.26 -23.42 -8.49
CA GLY A 130 1.04 -22.86 -9.02
C GLY A 130 1.02 -21.36 -9.18
N ASN A 131 2.06 -20.62 -8.73
CA ASN A 131 2.29 -19.20 -8.98
C ASN A 131 1.07 -18.31 -8.62
N TYR A 132 0.61 -18.39 -7.37
CA TYR A 132 -0.56 -17.66 -6.86
C TYR A 132 -0.35 -17.18 -5.43
N ILE A 133 -1.17 -16.19 -5.03
CA ILE A 133 -1.19 -15.69 -3.66
C ILE A 133 -2.53 -15.08 -3.29
N LEU A 134 -2.95 -15.28 -2.04
CA LEU A 134 -4.11 -14.66 -1.42
C LEU A 134 -3.69 -14.16 -0.03
N THR A 135 -3.95 -12.90 0.25
CA THR A 135 -3.52 -12.24 1.50
C THR A 135 -4.64 -11.33 2.03
N ALA A 136 -4.90 -11.38 3.31
CA ALA A 136 -5.77 -10.41 3.99
C ALA A 136 -4.93 -9.26 4.54
N PHE A 137 -5.42 -8.03 4.41
CA PHE A 137 -4.79 -6.84 4.95
C PHE A 137 -5.72 -6.16 5.96
N LEU A 138 -5.14 -5.54 6.95
CA LEU A 138 -5.78 -4.56 7.80
C LEU A 138 -4.94 -3.28 7.83
N GLY A 139 -5.43 -2.26 7.14
CA GLY A 139 -4.86 -0.92 7.17
C GLY A 139 -5.57 -0.04 8.18
N TRP A 140 -4.85 0.92 8.75
CA TRP A 140 -5.44 2.01 9.50
C TRP A 140 -4.59 3.27 9.39
N SER A 141 -5.24 4.42 9.34
CA SER A 141 -4.61 5.74 9.41
C SER A 141 -5.06 6.46 10.67
N VAL A 142 -4.16 7.29 11.20
CA VAL A 142 -4.39 8.08 12.40
C VAL A 142 -4.34 9.56 12.02
N PRO A 143 -5.30 10.41 12.47
CA PRO A 143 -5.37 11.82 12.09
C PRO A 143 -4.26 12.63 12.77
N THR A 144 -3.04 12.48 12.27
CA THR A 144 -1.82 13.16 12.73
C THR A 144 -1.36 14.25 11.78
N GLY A 145 -2.02 14.39 10.65
CA GLY A 145 -1.69 15.37 9.62
C GLY A 145 -1.80 16.81 10.11
N SER A 146 -0.94 17.65 9.60
CA SER A 146 -0.91 19.07 9.94
C SER A 146 -1.85 19.89 9.07
N TYR A 147 -2.52 20.86 9.65
CA TYR A 147 -3.47 21.76 8.97
C TYR A 147 -4.62 20.97 8.30
N THR A 148 -4.79 21.14 6.99
CA THR A 148 -5.80 20.46 6.18
C THR A 148 -5.27 19.20 5.48
N ASN A 149 -4.04 18.78 5.79
CA ASN A 149 -3.35 17.66 5.12
C ASN A 149 -3.69 16.29 5.71
N GLY A 150 -4.42 16.23 6.81
CA GLY A 150 -4.86 14.99 7.44
C GLY A 150 -6.37 14.82 7.43
N ALA A 151 -6.80 13.59 7.66
CA ALA A 151 -8.22 13.26 7.84
C ALA A 151 -8.73 13.76 9.21
N LYS A 152 -10.04 13.95 9.31
CA LYS A 152 -10.67 14.35 10.57
C LYS A 152 -10.75 13.20 11.59
N HIS A 153 -10.85 11.98 11.12
CA HIS A 153 -10.98 10.77 11.93
C HIS A 153 -10.07 9.67 11.39
N ALA A 154 -9.68 8.77 12.26
CA ALA A 154 -8.97 7.57 11.85
C ALA A 154 -9.82 6.74 10.88
N VAL A 155 -9.16 6.05 9.95
CA VAL A 155 -9.82 5.18 8.96
C VAL A 155 -9.26 3.77 9.13
N ILE A 156 -10.15 2.78 9.13
CA ILE A 156 -9.81 1.35 9.10
C ILE A 156 -10.10 0.83 7.71
N THR A 157 -9.18 0.04 7.15
CA THR A 157 -9.27 -0.45 5.77
C THR A 157 -8.99 -1.95 5.71
N PRO A 158 -9.97 -2.82 6.01
CA PRO A 158 -9.88 -4.24 5.68
C PRO A 158 -9.83 -4.42 4.16
N THR A 159 -8.94 -5.33 3.71
CA THR A 159 -8.68 -5.55 2.29
C THR A 159 -8.35 -7.03 2.04
N ILE A 160 -8.83 -7.57 0.94
CA ILE A 160 -8.36 -8.83 0.36
C ILE A 160 -7.49 -8.51 -0.84
N ALA A 161 -6.32 -9.13 -0.88
CA ALA A 161 -5.37 -9.00 -1.97
C ALA A 161 -5.11 -10.37 -2.60
N TYR A 162 -4.99 -10.40 -3.91
CA TYR A 162 -4.86 -11.61 -4.69
C TYR A 162 -3.86 -11.43 -5.83
N GLY A 163 -3.34 -12.53 -6.31
CA GLY A 163 -2.49 -12.53 -7.49
C GLY A 163 -2.34 -13.90 -8.12
N LYS A 164 -2.08 -13.91 -9.43
CA LYS A 164 -1.86 -15.11 -10.24
C LYS A 164 -0.86 -14.82 -11.35
N GLY A 165 0.14 -15.69 -11.48
CA GLY A 165 1.10 -15.64 -12.57
C GLY A 165 0.84 -16.70 -13.64
N PHE A 166 1.18 -16.36 -14.89
CA PHE A 166 1.06 -17.17 -16.10
C PHE A 166 2.34 -17.02 -16.92
N GLY A 167 3.35 -17.83 -16.60
CA GLY A 167 4.67 -17.71 -17.21
C GLY A 167 5.32 -16.35 -16.90
N LYS A 168 5.50 -15.50 -17.91
CA LYS A 168 6.08 -14.15 -17.76
C LYS A 168 5.05 -13.07 -17.42
N PHE A 169 3.77 -13.36 -17.43
CA PHE A 169 2.69 -12.45 -17.12
C PHE A 169 2.19 -12.70 -15.71
N ASP A 170 1.90 -11.66 -14.97
CA ASP A 170 1.18 -11.74 -13.71
C ASP A 170 0.11 -10.66 -13.60
N ALA A 171 -0.91 -10.99 -12.81
CA ALA A 171 -1.98 -10.08 -12.42
C ALA A 171 -2.07 -10.07 -10.90
N GLN A 172 -2.00 -8.88 -10.32
CA GLN A 172 -2.12 -8.65 -8.87
C GLN A 172 -3.28 -7.68 -8.63
N GLY A 173 -4.01 -7.85 -7.54
CA GLY A 173 -5.10 -6.94 -7.23
C GLY A 173 -5.46 -6.90 -5.76
N THR A 174 -6.22 -5.87 -5.40
CA THR A 174 -6.76 -5.66 -4.06
C THR A 174 -8.21 -5.21 -4.12
N PHE A 175 -9.02 -5.68 -3.18
CA PHE A 175 -10.33 -5.14 -2.92
C PHE A 175 -10.43 -4.77 -1.44
N GLY A 176 -10.66 -3.49 -1.15
CA GLY A 176 -10.66 -2.94 0.21
C GLY A 176 -11.84 -2.02 0.48
N VAL A 177 -12.14 -1.83 1.76
CA VAL A 177 -13.20 -0.93 2.22
C VAL A 177 -12.61 0.04 3.25
N GLY A 178 -12.56 1.32 2.91
CA GLY A 178 -12.13 2.39 3.82
C GLY A 178 -13.31 2.89 4.65
N MET A 179 -13.22 2.75 5.96
CA MET A 179 -14.26 3.10 6.90
C MET A 179 -13.75 4.09 7.96
N PRO A 180 -14.20 5.35 7.97
CA PRO A 180 -13.95 6.25 9.09
C PRO A 180 -14.56 5.69 10.38
N ILE A 181 -13.85 5.84 11.51
CA ILE A 181 -14.32 5.34 12.82
C ILE A 181 -15.46 6.18 13.43
N ALA A 182 -15.67 7.38 12.91
CA ALA A 182 -16.74 8.29 13.34
C ALA A 182 -17.25 9.11 12.16
N ASP A 183 -18.43 9.72 12.32
CA ASP A 183 -19.08 10.58 11.30
C ASP A 183 -19.19 9.92 9.90
N THR A 184 -19.37 8.61 9.83
CA THR A 184 -19.29 7.81 8.61
C THR A 184 -20.25 8.30 7.51
N THR A 185 -21.47 8.71 7.89
CA THR A 185 -22.47 9.26 6.96
C THR A 185 -22.11 10.64 6.42
N LYS A 186 -21.27 11.41 7.13
CA LYS A 186 -20.82 12.74 6.70
C LYS A 186 -19.51 12.70 5.90
N ILE A 187 -18.64 11.76 6.22
CA ILE A 187 -17.33 11.61 5.56
C ILE A 187 -17.45 10.68 4.35
N GLY A 188 -18.25 9.64 4.47
CA GLY A 188 -18.40 8.59 3.47
C GLY A 188 -17.46 7.41 3.70
N ARG A 189 -17.76 6.32 3.01
CA ARG A 189 -16.95 5.10 2.90
C ARG A 189 -16.39 5.03 1.48
N THR A 190 -15.29 4.31 1.34
CA THR A 190 -14.69 4.05 0.03
C THR A 190 -14.55 2.55 -0.19
N TYR A 191 -14.90 2.11 -1.38
CA TYR A 191 -14.59 0.77 -1.86
C TYR A 191 -13.52 0.91 -2.92
N THR A 192 -12.37 0.28 -2.72
CA THR A 192 -11.25 0.34 -3.66
C THR A 192 -11.07 -0.99 -4.35
N TRP A 193 -10.91 -0.98 -5.66
CA TRP A 193 -10.57 -2.15 -6.45
C TRP A 193 -9.41 -1.80 -7.37
N ASN A 194 -8.25 -2.32 -7.05
CA ASN A 194 -7.01 -2.03 -7.76
C ASN A 194 -6.49 -3.31 -8.41
N ASN A 195 -6.00 -3.19 -9.64
CA ASN A 195 -5.39 -4.28 -10.38
C ASN A 195 -4.14 -3.79 -11.09
N ALA A 196 -3.10 -4.59 -11.06
CA ALA A 196 -1.86 -4.41 -11.80
C ALA A 196 -1.61 -5.62 -12.68
N PHE A 197 -1.26 -5.37 -13.92
CA PHE A 197 -0.94 -6.36 -14.94
C PHE A 197 0.49 -6.12 -15.39
N GLN A 198 1.37 -7.07 -15.13
CA GLN A 198 2.80 -6.95 -15.38
C GLN A 198 3.28 -8.00 -16.37
N TYR A 199 4.32 -7.66 -17.14
CA TYR A 199 4.97 -8.60 -18.03
C TYR A 199 6.48 -8.58 -17.85
N HIS A 200 7.08 -9.70 -17.48
CA HIS A 200 8.51 -9.86 -17.34
C HIS A 200 9.18 -10.01 -18.73
N VAL A 201 9.55 -8.89 -19.35
CA VAL A 201 10.13 -8.88 -20.69
C VAL A 201 11.52 -9.52 -20.71
N ILE A 202 12.42 -8.94 -19.91
CA ILE A 202 13.79 -9.38 -19.73
C ILE A 202 14.17 -9.32 -18.26
N ARG A 203 15.29 -9.91 -17.88
CA ARG A 203 15.74 -10.16 -16.51
C ARG A 203 15.46 -9.06 -15.48
N LYS A 204 15.36 -7.79 -15.88
CA LYS A 204 15.19 -6.64 -14.96
C LYS A 204 14.13 -5.64 -15.42
N LEU A 205 13.34 -5.95 -16.44
CA LEU A 205 12.39 -5.01 -17.03
C LEU A 205 10.97 -5.56 -16.95
N TRP A 206 10.08 -4.80 -16.29
CA TRP A 206 8.70 -5.15 -16.05
C TRP A 206 7.79 -3.97 -16.43
N PRO A 207 7.36 -3.87 -17.71
CA PRO A 207 6.25 -2.97 -18.05
C PRO A 207 4.97 -3.45 -17.37
N GLU A 208 4.14 -2.47 -17.00
CA GLU A 208 2.86 -2.73 -16.35
C GLU A 208 1.78 -1.76 -16.79
N VAL A 209 0.55 -2.16 -16.57
CA VAL A 209 -0.62 -1.28 -16.60
C VAL A 209 -1.42 -1.54 -15.33
N GLU A 210 -1.73 -0.48 -14.60
CA GLU A 210 -2.60 -0.58 -13.43
C GLU A 210 -3.95 0.08 -13.69
N ILE A 211 -4.99 -0.47 -13.07
CA ILE A 211 -6.34 0.08 -13.03
C ILE A 211 -6.72 0.24 -11.56
N ASN A 212 -6.85 1.48 -11.11
CA ASN A 212 -7.13 1.81 -9.72
C ASN A 212 -8.49 2.49 -9.64
N SER A 213 -9.48 1.81 -9.04
CA SER A 213 -10.85 2.29 -8.94
C SER A 213 -11.26 2.53 -7.50
N THR A 214 -11.92 3.66 -7.24
CA THR A 214 -12.55 4.00 -5.97
C THR A 214 -14.01 4.31 -6.19
N PHE A 215 -14.87 3.67 -5.42
CA PHE A 215 -16.31 3.91 -5.38
C PHE A 215 -16.64 4.53 -4.04
N TYR A 216 -17.42 5.60 -4.06
CA TYR A 216 -17.77 6.37 -2.87
C TYR A 216 -19.19 6.05 -2.45
N GLN A 217 -19.39 5.83 -1.15
CA GLN A 217 -20.69 5.62 -0.53
C GLN A 217 -20.83 6.54 0.68
N ASP A 218 -21.96 7.17 0.80
CA ASP A 218 -22.25 8.22 1.76
C ASP A 218 -21.32 9.45 1.60
N GLY A 219 -21.55 10.50 2.39
CA GLY A 219 -20.72 11.70 2.42
C GLY A 219 -20.83 12.58 1.17
N PRO A 220 -19.87 13.50 0.98
CA PRO A 220 -19.93 14.51 -0.10
C PRO A 220 -19.81 13.92 -1.51
N HIS A 221 -19.30 12.71 -1.65
CA HIS A 221 -19.06 12.07 -2.94
C HIS A 221 -19.94 10.85 -3.19
N ASP A 222 -21.06 10.73 -2.46
CA ASP A 222 -21.97 9.59 -2.55
C ASP A 222 -22.36 9.26 -4.00
N GLY A 223 -22.27 7.97 -4.37
CA GLY A 223 -22.56 7.48 -5.71
C GLY A 223 -21.50 7.79 -6.79
N MET A 224 -20.45 8.56 -6.45
CA MET A 224 -19.37 8.86 -7.40
C MET A 224 -18.41 7.67 -7.52
N LYS A 225 -17.71 7.63 -8.66
CA LYS A 225 -16.62 6.68 -8.91
C LYS A 225 -15.45 7.40 -9.56
N GLN A 226 -14.25 7.02 -9.14
CA GLN A 226 -13.01 7.49 -9.72
C GLN A 226 -12.20 6.28 -10.19
N THR A 227 -11.71 6.31 -11.42
CA THR A 227 -10.82 5.27 -11.95
C THR A 227 -9.63 5.94 -12.62
N PHE A 228 -8.45 5.44 -12.29
CA PHE A 228 -7.20 5.78 -12.95
C PHE A 228 -6.65 4.60 -13.72
N ILE A 229 -6.02 4.90 -14.87
CA ILE A 229 -5.20 3.96 -15.63
C ILE A 229 -3.75 4.45 -15.54
N THR A 230 -2.84 3.55 -15.17
CA THR A 230 -1.44 3.87 -14.94
C THR A 230 -0.54 2.96 -15.79
N PRO A 231 -0.16 3.36 -17.01
CA PRO A 231 0.99 2.76 -17.66
C PRO A 231 2.24 3.02 -16.82
N GLY A 232 3.01 1.98 -16.57
CA GLY A 232 4.18 2.02 -15.70
C GLY A 232 5.31 1.11 -16.16
N LEU A 233 6.46 1.32 -15.57
CA LEU A 233 7.66 0.53 -15.81
C LEU A 233 8.43 0.33 -14.51
N LEU A 234 8.83 -0.92 -14.25
CA LEU A 234 9.67 -1.28 -13.12
C LEU A 234 11.00 -1.85 -13.61
N LEU A 235 12.08 -1.43 -12.96
CA LEU A 235 13.45 -1.84 -13.24
C LEU A 235 14.10 -2.38 -11.97
N GLY A 236 14.52 -3.60 -11.99
CA GLY A 236 15.18 -4.29 -10.86
C GLY A 236 14.98 -5.81 -10.97
N ARG A 237 15.46 -6.57 -10.09
CA ARG A 237 16.16 -6.23 -8.83
C ARG A 237 17.66 -6.07 -9.12
N PHE A 238 18.23 -4.95 -8.79
CA PHE A 238 19.69 -4.74 -8.84
C PHE A 238 20.25 -5.16 -7.48
N GLN A 239 21.29 -6.00 -7.47
CA GLN A 239 21.97 -6.38 -6.24
C GLN A 239 22.99 -5.31 -5.87
N LEU A 240 22.84 -4.67 -4.71
CA LEU A 240 23.75 -3.65 -4.19
C LEU A 240 24.78 -4.27 -3.23
N SER A 241 24.34 -5.22 -2.40
CA SER A 241 25.23 -5.92 -1.47
C SER A 241 24.72 -7.38 -1.29
N ARG A 242 25.33 -8.12 -0.38
CA ARG A 242 24.94 -9.51 -0.13
C ARG A 242 23.45 -9.69 0.16
N ARG A 243 22.81 -8.74 0.84
CA ARG A 243 21.38 -8.80 1.21
C ARG A 243 20.54 -7.68 0.62
N VAL A 244 21.12 -6.54 0.34
CA VAL A 244 20.36 -5.37 -0.09
C VAL A 244 20.28 -5.33 -1.60
N GLY A 245 19.06 -5.32 -2.11
CA GLY A 245 18.75 -5.04 -3.51
C GLY A 245 18.25 -3.61 -3.71
N MET A 246 18.01 -3.26 -4.96
CA MET A 246 17.37 -2.02 -5.37
C MET A 246 16.41 -2.29 -6.53
N THR A 247 15.23 -1.73 -6.44
CA THR A 247 14.26 -1.68 -7.52
C THR A 247 13.73 -0.26 -7.61
N PHE A 248 13.57 0.26 -8.80
CA PHE A 248 12.91 1.54 -9.01
C PHE A 248 11.93 1.44 -10.15
N GLY A 249 10.97 2.34 -10.17
CA GLY A 249 9.97 2.37 -11.20
C GLY A 249 9.24 3.68 -11.24
N GLY A 250 8.41 3.82 -12.23
CA GLY A 250 7.55 4.99 -12.38
C GLY A 250 6.38 4.69 -13.28
N GLY A 251 5.36 5.51 -13.14
CA GLY A 251 4.15 5.44 -13.91
C GLY A 251 3.52 6.81 -14.12
N PHE A 252 2.66 6.88 -15.09
CA PHE A 252 1.87 8.08 -15.34
C PHE A 252 0.39 7.73 -15.20
N GLN A 253 -0.21 8.18 -14.12
CA GLN A 253 -1.60 7.90 -13.77
C GLN A 253 -2.53 8.90 -14.44
N ILE A 254 -3.53 8.42 -15.17
CA ILE A 254 -4.47 9.22 -15.97
C ILE A 254 -5.88 8.92 -15.47
N ALA A 255 -6.66 9.99 -15.18
CA ALA A 255 -8.07 9.84 -14.83
C ALA A 255 -8.89 9.34 -16.02
N ALA A 256 -9.66 8.27 -15.82
CA ALA A 256 -10.49 7.62 -16.84
C ALA A 256 -11.99 7.82 -16.61
N THR A 257 -12.39 8.50 -15.52
CA THR A 257 -13.78 8.76 -15.16
C THR A 257 -14.06 10.27 -15.08
N HIS A 258 -15.32 10.64 -15.21
CA HIS A 258 -15.74 12.06 -15.17
C HIS A 258 -15.41 12.71 -13.81
N TYR A 259 -15.75 12.03 -12.69
CA TYR A 259 -15.32 12.47 -11.37
C TYR A 259 -13.90 11.96 -11.09
N HIS A 260 -13.01 12.87 -10.68
CA HIS A 260 -11.64 12.58 -10.27
C HIS A 260 -11.07 13.74 -9.45
N GLY A 261 -10.26 13.43 -8.45
CA GLY A 261 -9.58 14.43 -7.62
C GLY A 261 -8.38 15.06 -8.31
N THR A 262 -7.72 14.30 -9.20
CA THR A 262 -6.59 14.77 -10.02
C THR A 262 -6.77 14.32 -11.45
N ASN A 263 -6.35 15.14 -12.41
CA ASN A 263 -6.41 14.81 -13.84
C ASN A 263 -5.38 13.74 -14.21
N HIS A 264 -4.16 13.94 -13.73
CA HIS A 264 -3.05 13.01 -13.93
C HIS A 264 -2.00 13.17 -12.84
N ASN A 265 -1.25 12.11 -12.59
CA ASN A 265 -0.19 12.08 -11.59
C ASN A 265 1.04 11.40 -12.17
N GLY A 266 2.21 12.01 -12.01
CA GLY A 266 3.48 11.31 -12.15
C GLY A 266 3.75 10.54 -10.85
N ILE A 267 4.19 9.28 -10.97
CA ILE A 267 4.57 8.45 -9.82
C ILE A 267 5.98 7.94 -10.04
N PHE A 268 6.81 8.07 -9.03
CA PHE A 268 8.13 7.45 -8.96
C PHE A 268 8.25 6.65 -7.66
N THR A 269 8.91 5.50 -7.72
CA THR A 269 9.15 4.65 -6.56
C THR A 269 10.59 4.13 -6.57
N ILE A 270 11.21 4.08 -5.40
CA ILE A 270 12.48 3.38 -5.19
C ILE A 270 12.36 2.50 -3.95
N ARG A 271 12.93 1.30 -4.03
CA ARG A 271 12.79 0.25 -3.01
C ARG A 271 14.13 -0.41 -2.78
N PHE A 272 14.38 -0.70 -1.52
CA PHE A 272 15.58 -1.38 -1.05
C PHE A 272 15.18 -2.64 -0.28
N PRO A 273 14.89 -3.76 -0.96
CA PRO A 273 14.67 -5.05 -0.30
C PRO A 273 15.95 -5.55 0.38
N PHE A 274 15.78 -6.17 1.57
CA PHE A 274 16.88 -6.69 2.39
C PHE A 274 16.53 -7.97 3.14
#